data_7c0159e5c6a6b870756bcd0af07771ab
#
_entry.id   7c0159e5c6a6b870756bcd0af07771ab
#
_cell.length_a   1.000
_cell.length_b   1.000
_cell.length_c   1.000
_cell.angle_alpha   90.00
_cell.angle_beta   90.00
_cell.angle_gamma   90.00
#
_symmetry.space_group_name_H-M   'P 1'
#
loop_
_entity.id
_entity.type
_entity.pdbx_description
1 polymer ?
#
loop_
_entity_poly.entity_id
_entity_poly.type
_entity_poly.pdbx_seq_one_letter_code
_entity_poly.pdbx_strand_id
1 'polypeptide(L)'
;MRHLNKIVFLNSANIPYAEVMLDGNVHFAGTQGVGKSTVLRALLFFYNADKMRLGIQSGQKTFEEFYFKHSNSYIVYEVRTENSAYSILLSRSQGKVVYRFIDSPYKKEWLVGKDGRVESDWIKVREKIGTNVDISAKIDTYELYRNIIFGNTHDRSHKFDKYALVESAKFQNIPRSIQNVFLNSKLDADFVKTTIIQSMTDTEDSISLSTYRHLVADFEREFDEIDCWYKKDANGEVAVRTKAHKVVDTYRLLVALDYELKQTWHQLNYAVANTREQMPITEDAIRLLQEALRKIKDKIDNAQQEFEKEHDMFTKKISACDVRLGDIRQKRKHYDEIGIK
;
A
#
# COMPACT_ATOMS: atom_id res chain seq x y z
N MET A 1 8.35 11.05 -1.51
CA MET A 1 7.22 10.61 -0.63
C MET A 1 5.93 11.24 -1.13
N ARG A 2 4.83 10.47 -1.22
CA ARG A 2 3.54 10.98 -1.73
C ARG A 2 2.68 11.46 -0.56
N HIS A 3 2.09 12.64 -0.64
CA HIS A 3 1.24 13.18 0.43
C HIS A 3 0.16 14.11 -0.14
N LEU A 4 -0.93 14.26 0.61
CA LEU A 4 -1.98 15.19 0.28
C LEU A 4 -1.49 16.62 0.51
N ASN A 5 -1.39 17.38 -0.58
CA ASN A 5 -0.85 18.74 -0.59
C ASN A 5 -1.93 19.80 -0.38
N LYS A 6 -3.11 19.59 -0.96
CA LYS A 6 -4.18 20.60 -0.97
C LYS A 6 -5.56 19.97 -1.08
N ILE A 7 -6.53 20.57 -0.42
CA ILE A 7 -7.95 20.30 -0.65
C ILE A 7 -8.61 21.56 -1.20
N VAL A 8 -9.41 21.40 -2.25
CA VAL A 8 -10.18 22.49 -2.84
C VAL A 8 -11.66 22.17 -2.75
N PHE A 9 -12.43 23.10 -2.25
CA PHE A 9 -13.89 23.05 -2.18
C PHE A 9 -14.48 24.00 -3.22
N LEU A 10 -15.44 23.52 -3.99
CA LEU A 10 -16.18 24.33 -4.96
C LEU A 10 -17.68 24.03 -4.79
N ASN A 11 -18.44 25.02 -4.43
CA ASN A 11 -19.86 24.91 -4.09
C ASN A 11 -20.17 23.70 -3.16
N SER A 12 -19.25 23.41 -2.26
CA SER A 12 -19.25 22.22 -1.41
C SER A 12 -19.44 22.61 0.05
N ALA A 13 -20.31 21.93 0.78
CA ALA A 13 -20.54 22.13 2.21
C ALA A 13 -20.83 23.59 2.62
N ASN A 14 -21.53 24.37 1.82
CA ASN A 14 -21.76 25.84 1.96
C ASN A 14 -20.51 26.72 1.70
N ILE A 15 -19.46 26.15 1.14
CA ILE A 15 -18.26 26.86 0.76
C ILE A 15 -18.31 27.12 -0.75
N PRO A 16 -18.44 28.37 -1.20
CA PRO A 16 -18.46 28.67 -2.63
C PRO A 16 -17.14 28.31 -3.30
N TYR A 17 -16.02 28.72 -2.71
CA TYR A 17 -14.67 28.38 -3.12
C TYR A 17 -13.70 28.50 -1.95
N ALA A 18 -12.89 27.48 -1.72
CA ALA A 18 -11.76 27.55 -0.79
C ALA A 18 -10.68 26.56 -1.20
N GLU A 19 -9.44 26.99 -1.09
CA GLU A 19 -8.26 26.14 -1.16
C GLU A 19 -7.62 26.06 0.23
N VAL A 20 -7.40 24.84 0.68
CA VAL A 20 -6.78 24.54 1.97
C VAL A 20 -5.47 23.85 1.71
N MET A 21 -4.37 24.53 1.96
CA MET A 21 -3.04 23.95 1.86
C MET A 21 -2.77 23.02 3.04
N LEU A 22 -2.18 21.88 2.77
CA LEU A 22 -1.89 20.81 3.74
C LEU A 22 -0.42 20.40 3.71
N ASP A 23 0.44 21.30 3.22
CA ASP A 23 1.89 21.06 3.21
C ASP A 23 2.48 21.32 4.60
N GLY A 24 3.13 20.33 5.18
CA GLY A 24 3.70 20.40 6.52
C GLY A 24 2.67 20.34 7.67
N ASN A 25 2.96 21.03 8.76
CA ASN A 25 2.09 21.10 9.94
C ASN A 25 1.03 22.19 9.77
N VAL A 26 -0.24 21.81 9.75
CA VAL A 26 -1.36 22.74 9.54
C VAL A 26 -2.21 22.82 10.80
N HIS A 27 -2.48 24.04 11.28
CA HIS A 27 -3.34 24.32 12.40
C HIS A 27 -4.62 25.02 11.94
N PHE A 28 -5.79 24.40 12.22
CA PHE A 28 -7.09 25.00 11.97
C PHE A 28 -7.55 25.77 13.21
N ALA A 29 -7.35 27.09 13.22
CA ALA A 29 -7.82 27.98 14.27
C ALA A 29 -9.09 28.72 13.83
N GLY A 30 -9.94 29.04 14.78
CA GLY A 30 -11.16 29.82 14.52
C GLY A 30 -12.28 29.49 15.53
N THR A 31 -13.32 30.31 15.52
CA THR A 31 -14.50 30.16 16.38
C THR A 31 -15.33 28.92 16.02
N GLN A 32 -16.30 28.60 16.86
CA GLN A 32 -17.23 27.50 16.57
C GLN A 32 -18.05 27.82 15.30
N GLY A 33 -18.28 26.82 14.46
CA GLY A 33 -19.09 26.98 13.24
C GLY A 33 -18.36 27.42 11.98
N VAL A 34 -17.08 27.84 12.03
CA VAL A 34 -16.32 28.30 10.84
C VAL A 34 -15.92 27.18 9.85
N GLY A 35 -16.30 25.94 10.10
CA GLY A 35 -16.07 24.86 9.15
C GLY A 35 -14.84 24.00 9.41
N LYS A 36 -14.15 24.13 10.57
CA LYS A 36 -12.98 23.28 10.90
C LYS A 36 -13.29 21.79 10.78
N SER A 37 -14.37 21.35 11.42
CA SER A 37 -14.82 19.95 11.35
C SER A 37 -15.23 19.51 9.94
N THR A 38 -15.69 20.43 9.12
CA THR A 38 -16.01 20.18 7.70
C THR A 38 -14.73 19.83 6.93
N VAL A 39 -13.69 20.64 7.08
CA VAL A 39 -12.41 20.37 6.43
C VAL A 39 -11.81 19.05 6.95
N LEU A 40 -11.82 18.82 8.28
CA LEU A 40 -11.29 17.60 8.88
C LEU A 40 -12.05 16.34 8.43
N ARG A 41 -13.37 16.40 8.27
CA ARG A 41 -14.16 15.28 7.73
C ARG A 41 -13.83 15.01 6.25
N ALA A 42 -13.63 16.06 5.45
CA ALA A 42 -13.21 15.90 4.07
C ALA A 42 -11.81 15.27 3.98
N LEU A 43 -10.88 15.69 4.86
CA LEU A 43 -9.56 15.09 5.00
C LEU A 43 -9.64 13.61 5.39
N LEU A 44 -10.48 13.30 6.40
CA LEU A 44 -10.70 11.93 6.83
C LEU A 44 -11.30 11.07 5.71
N PHE A 45 -12.23 11.64 4.94
CA PHE A 45 -12.82 10.96 3.79
C PHE A 45 -11.78 10.60 2.73
N PHE A 46 -10.83 11.49 2.46
CA PHE A 46 -9.74 11.22 1.52
C PHE A 46 -8.99 9.93 1.87
N TYR A 47 -8.62 9.75 3.15
CA TYR A 47 -7.85 8.58 3.58
C TYR A 47 -8.70 7.34 3.84
N ASN A 48 -9.92 7.51 4.33
CA ASN A 48 -10.76 6.39 4.75
C ASN A 48 -11.78 5.96 3.70
N ALA A 49 -12.19 6.88 2.85
CA ALA A 49 -13.24 6.73 1.83
C ALA A 49 -14.57 6.11 2.32
N ASP A 50 -14.73 5.92 3.64
CA ASP A 50 -15.91 5.32 4.25
C ASP A 50 -16.76 6.41 4.91
N LYS A 51 -17.89 6.70 4.29
CA LYS A 51 -18.84 7.70 4.78
C LYS A 51 -19.41 7.40 6.17
N MET A 52 -19.49 6.13 6.55
CA MET A 52 -20.02 5.71 7.85
C MET A 52 -19.05 5.98 9.00
N ARG A 53 -17.77 6.20 8.68
CA ARG A 53 -16.70 6.40 9.67
C ARG A 53 -16.21 7.84 9.79
N LEU A 54 -16.99 8.81 9.30
CA LEU A 54 -16.64 10.23 9.33
C LEU A 54 -17.09 10.97 10.62
N GLY A 55 -17.62 10.25 11.58
CA GLY A 55 -18.18 10.85 12.81
C GLY A 55 -19.43 11.72 12.53
N ILE A 56 -20.18 11.40 11.49
CA ILE A 56 -21.49 12.00 11.21
C ILE A 56 -22.52 11.27 12.05
N GLN A 57 -23.20 12.00 12.93
CA GLN A 57 -24.21 11.41 13.82
C GLN A 57 -25.44 10.94 13.04
N SER A 58 -26.07 9.89 13.54
CA SER A 58 -27.35 9.41 13.01
C SER A 58 -28.39 10.55 13.02
N GLY A 59 -29.14 10.70 11.92
CA GLY A 59 -30.09 11.79 11.74
C GLY A 59 -29.51 13.07 11.12
N GLN A 60 -28.19 13.18 10.92
CA GLN A 60 -27.60 14.28 10.15
C GLN A 60 -27.55 13.94 8.66
N LYS A 61 -27.37 14.97 7.82
CA LYS A 61 -27.17 14.79 6.38
C LYS A 61 -25.98 13.90 6.11
N THR A 62 -26.13 12.98 5.17
CA THR A 62 -25.02 12.13 4.71
C THR A 62 -23.89 12.97 4.13
N PHE A 63 -22.70 12.36 3.96
CA PHE A 63 -21.57 13.04 3.35
C PHE A 63 -21.93 13.58 1.97
N GLU A 64 -22.60 12.80 1.16
CA GLU A 64 -23.02 13.18 -0.20
C GLU A 64 -24.02 14.34 -0.19
N GLU A 65 -24.96 14.34 0.75
CA GLU A 65 -25.96 15.37 0.85
C GLU A 65 -25.41 16.68 1.40
N PHE A 66 -24.40 16.59 2.24
CA PHE A 66 -23.81 17.77 2.86
C PHE A 66 -22.78 18.44 1.94
N TYR A 67 -21.85 17.66 1.36
CA TYR A 67 -20.76 18.20 0.55
C TYR A 67 -21.15 18.44 -0.91
N PHE A 68 -22.08 17.67 -1.46
CA PHE A 68 -22.46 17.72 -2.88
C PHE A 68 -23.94 18.04 -3.04
N LYS A 69 -24.33 19.24 -2.57
CA LYS A 69 -25.71 19.71 -2.64
C LYS A 69 -26.18 20.00 -4.06
N HIS A 70 -25.27 20.47 -4.90
CA HIS A 70 -25.53 20.92 -6.24
C HIS A 70 -24.81 20.04 -7.26
N SER A 71 -25.27 20.02 -8.50
CA SER A 71 -24.61 19.30 -9.59
C SER A 71 -23.20 19.82 -9.90
N ASN A 72 -22.94 21.07 -9.55
CA ASN A 72 -21.64 21.74 -9.67
C ASN A 72 -20.88 21.82 -8.34
N SER A 73 -21.18 20.93 -7.39
CA SER A 73 -20.40 20.79 -6.17
C SER A 73 -19.23 19.84 -6.40
N TYR A 74 -18.04 20.27 -6.05
CA TYR A 74 -16.81 19.49 -6.19
C TYR A 74 -15.94 19.57 -4.94
N ILE A 75 -15.22 18.49 -4.69
CA ILE A 75 -14.04 18.47 -3.83
C ILE A 75 -12.87 18.00 -4.70
N VAL A 76 -11.76 18.68 -4.64
CA VAL A 76 -10.53 18.27 -5.32
C VAL A 76 -9.45 18.03 -4.29
N TYR A 77 -8.85 16.86 -4.33
CA TYR A 77 -7.65 16.54 -3.57
C TYR A 77 -6.45 16.60 -4.52
N GLU A 78 -5.48 17.42 -4.20
CA GLU A 78 -4.21 17.44 -4.91
C GLU A 78 -3.17 16.70 -4.10
N VAL A 79 -2.60 15.70 -4.71
CA VAL A 79 -1.55 14.85 -4.13
C VAL A 79 -0.22 15.17 -4.78
N ARG A 80 0.76 15.49 -3.96
CA ARG A 80 2.13 15.74 -4.41
C ARG A 80 2.91 14.44 -4.40
N THR A 81 3.64 14.21 -5.47
CA THR A 81 4.63 13.14 -5.60
C THR A 81 6.03 13.75 -5.58
N GLU A 82 7.07 12.96 -5.71
CA GLU A 82 8.44 13.46 -5.72
C GLU A 82 8.72 14.42 -6.87
N ASN A 83 8.20 14.13 -8.06
CA ASN A 83 8.51 14.89 -9.28
C ASN A 83 7.29 15.57 -9.91
N SER A 84 6.09 15.32 -9.40
CA SER A 84 4.85 15.79 -10.01
C SER A 84 3.73 15.94 -8.98
N ALA A 85 2.53 16.26 -9.43
CA ALA A 85 1.33 16.21 -8.64
C ALA A 85 0.18 15.69 -9.50
N TYR A 86 -0.78 15.02 -8.89
CA TYR A 86 -2.02 14.62 -9.52
C TYR A 86 -3.22 15.09 -8.70
N SER A 87 -4.37 15.17 -9.33
CA SER A 87 -5.60 15.61 -8.70
C SER A 87 -6.64 14.51 -8.69
N ILE A 88 -7.42 14.43 -7.61
CA ILE A 88 -8.58 13.55 -7.50
C ILE A 88 -9.81 14.44 -7.42
N LEU A 89 -10.62 14.40 -8.45
CA LEU A 89 -11.86 15.16 -8.53
C LEU A 89 -13.02 14.31 -8.01
N LEU A 90 -13.69 14.81 -7.00
CA LEU A 90 -14.90 14.23 -6.43
C LEU A 90 -16.12 15.06 -6.89
N SER A 91 -17.15 14.37 -7.32
CA SER A 91 -18.45 14.97 -7.62
C SER A 91 -19.57 13.99 -7.27
N ARG A 92 -20.82 14.43 -7.34
CA ARG A 92 -21.98 13.56 -7.14
C ARG A 92 -22.58 13.18 -8.48
N SER A 93 -22.81 11.89 -8.69
CA SER A 93 -23.54 11.37 -9.85
C SER A 93 -24.48 10.27 -9.38
N GLN A 94 -25.75 10.36 -9.77
CA GLN A 94 -26.79 9.40 -9.39
C GLN A 94 -26.85 9.08 -7.88
N GLY A 95 -26.72 10.12 -7.06
CA GLY A 95 -26.78 9.99 -5.60
C GLY A 95 -25.49 9.51 -4.92
N LYS A 96 -24.50 9.06 -5.67
CA LYS A 96 -23.21 8.55 -5.16
C LYS A 96 -22.07 9.52 -5.43
N VAL A 97 -21.04 9.48 -4.58
CA VAL A 97 -19.76 10.15 -4.87
C VAL A 97 -19.05 9.38 -5.97
N VAL A 98 -18.55 10.11 -6.94
CA VAL A 98 -17.73 9.57 -8.02
C VAL A 98 -16.38 10.25 -8.03
N TYR A 99 -15.37 9.49 -8.37
CA TYR A 99 -13.97 9.91 -8.35
C TYR A 99 -13.39 9.87 -9.76
N ARG A 100 -12.53 10.84 -10.06
CA ARG A 100 -11.69 10.83 -11.26
C ARG A 100 -10.28 11.24 -10.89
N PHE A 101 -9.32 10.43 -11.24
CA PHE A 101 -7.91 10.73 -11.10
C PHE A 101 -7.44 11.45 -12.34
N ILE A 102 -6.79 12.60 -12.15
CA ILE A 102 -6.31 13.49 -13.20
C ILE A 102 -4.80 13.63 -13.00
N ASP A 103 -4.03 13.23 -13.98
CA ASP A 103 -2.57 13.23 -13.92
C ASP A 103 -1.98 14.63 -14.16
N SER A 104 -2.41 15.55 -13.35
CA SER A 104 -1.96 16.95 -13.36
C SER A 104 -2.30 17.62 -12.03
N PRO A 105 -1.50 18.61 -11.58
CA PRO A 105 -1.88 19.49 -10.49
C PRO A 105 -3.19 20.21 -10.81
N TYR A 106 -3.96 20.50 -9.77
CA TYR A 106 -5.23 21.20 -9.93
C TYR A 106 -5.04 22.61 -10.49
N LYS A 107 -5.87 22.97 -11.48
CA LYS A 107 -5.98 24.31 -12.01
C LYS A 107 -7.41 24.82 -11.87
N LYS A 108 -7.56 26.02 -11.32
CA LYS A 108 -8.88 26.62 -11.05
C LYS A 108 -9.73 26.74 -12.32
N GLU A 109 -9.09 27.01 -13.45
CA GLU A 109 -9.74 27.21 -14.75
C GLU A 109 -10.46 25.96 -15.26
N TRP A 110 -10.15 24.78 -14.74
CA TRP A 110 -10.85 23.56 -15.12
C TRP A 110 -12.33 23.58 -14.72
N LEU A 111 -12.60 24.10 -13.52
CA LEU A 111 -13.91 24.06 -12.90
C LEU A 111 -14.57 25.43 -12.80
N VAL A 112 -13.81 26.50 -12.79
CA VAL A 112 -14.34 27.85 -12.64
C VAL A 112 -14.20 28.59 -13.97
N GLY A 113 -15.32 29.08 -14.48
CA GLY A 113 -15.35 29.92 -15.68
C GLY A 113 -14.82 31.33 -15.44
N LYS A 114 -14.58 32.08 -16.51
CA LYS A 114 -14.18 33.50 -16.44
C LYS A 114 -15.23 34.37 -15.73
N ASP A 115 -16.48 33.94 -15.74
CA ASP A 115 -17.61 34.56 -15.05
C ASP A 115 -17.69 34.20 -13.55
N GLY A 116 -16.73 33.46 -13.04
CA GLY A 116 -16.69 33.00 -11.65
C GLY A 116 -17.65 31.84 -11.34
N ARG A 117 -18.41 31.35 -12.32
CA ARG A 117 -19.34 30.23 -12.12
C ARG A 117 -18.61 28.91 -12.20
N VAL A 118 -19.03 27.98 -11.34
CA VAL A 118 -18.52 26.60 -11.33
C VAL A 118 -19.26 25.80 -12.40
N GLU A 119 -18.51 25.18 -13.30
CA GLU A 119 -19.04 24.34 -14.37
C GLU A 119 -19.67 23.05 -13.80
N SER A 120 -20.82 22.67 -14.31
CA SER A 120 -21.52 21.44 -13.91
C SER A 120 -21.40 20.33 -14.96
N ASP A 121 -21.05 20.67 -16.18
CA ASP A 121 -20.96 19.73 -17.29
C ASP A 121 -19.54 19.12 -17.35
N TRP A 122 -19.48 17.82 -17.13
CA TRP A 122 -18.21 17.08 -17.19
C TRP A 122 -17.52 17.16 -18.56
N ILE A 123 -18.26 17.23 -19.65
CA ILE A 123 -17.68 17.32 -21.00
C ILE A 123 -16.89 18.61 -21.14
N LYS A 124 -17.46 19.73 -20.71
CA LYS A 124 -16.79 21.03 -20.72
C LYS A 124 -15.59 21.09 -19.77
N VAL A 125 -15.71 20.44 -18.60
CA VAL A 125 -14.58 20.32 -17.65
C VAL A 125 -13.44 19.55 -18.31
N ARG A 126 -13.74 18.42 -18.97
CA ARG A 126 -12.74 17.64 -19.67
C ARG A 126 -12.05 18.39 -20.80
N GLU A 127 -12.80 19.16 -21.58
CA GLU A 127 -12.25 20.02 -22.63
C GLU A 127 -11.28 21.06 -22.06
N LYS A 128 -11.62 21.67 -20.91
CA LYS A 128 -10.75 22.65 -20.21
C LYS A 128 -9.50 22.00 -19.62
N ILE A 129 -9.56 20.75 -19.19
CA ILE A 129 -8.38 20.00 -18.73
C ILE A 129 -7.41 19.74 -19.88
N GLY A 130 -7.98 19.48 -21.09
CA GLY A 130 -7.23 19.22 -22.31
C GLY A 130 -7.00 17.72 -22.57
N THR A 131 -6.68 17.43 -23.81
CA THR A 131 -6.46 16.03 -24.29
C THR A 131 -5.12 15.46 -23.90
N ASN A 132 -4.17 16.32 -23.52
CA ASN A 132 -2.80 15.92 -23.16
C ASN A 132 -2.67 15.44 -21.70
N VAL A 133 -3.75 15.48 -20.93
CA VAL A 133 -3.77 15.06 -19.53
C VAL A 133 -4.53 13.75 -19.41
N ASP A 134 -3.88 12.76 -18.83
CA ASP A 134 -4.52 11.48 -18.53
C ASP A 134 -5.57 11.65 -17.44
N ILE A 135 -6.79 11.17 -17.74
CA ILE A 135 -7.88 11.14 -16.78
C ILE A 135 -8.40 9.71 -16.69
N SER A 136 -8.55 9.23 -15.47
CA SER A 136 -9.12 7.90 -15.24
C SER A 136 -10.58 7.81 -15.71
N ALA A 137 -11.03 6.60 -15.96
CA ALA A 137 -12.46 6.33 -16.03
C ALA A 137 -13.14 6.75 -14.72
N LYS A 138 -14.45 6.99 -14.79
CA LYS A 138 -15.28 7.28 -13.63
C LYS A 138 -15.25 6.10 -12.66
N ILE A 139 -14.87 6.35 -11.43
CA ILE A 139 -14.90 5.40 -10.33
C ILE A 139 -16.10 5.76 -9.45
N ASP A 140 -16.99 4.82 -9.19
CA ASP A 140 -18.26 5.02 -8.48
C ASP A 140 -18.40 4.19 -7.20
N THR A 141 -17.35 3.45 -6.82
CA THR A 141 -17.32 2.65 -5.60
C THR A 141 -16.27 3.16 -4.62
N TYR A 142 -16.63 3.24 -3.33
CA TYR A 142 -15.70 3.60 -2.25
C TYR A 142 -14.57 2.59 -2.13
N GLU A 143 -14.88 1.32 -2.33
CA GLU A 143 -13.92 0.24 -2.21
C GLU A 143 -12.80 0.36 -3.25
N LEU A 144 -13.15 0.57 -4.52
CA LEU A 144 -12.16 0.74 -5.58
C LEU A 144 -11.30 1.98 -5.34
N TYR A 145 -11.92 3.11 -4.96
CA TYR A 145 -11.17 4.32 -4.60
C TYR A 145 -10.16 4.05 -3.48
N ARG A 146 -10.61 3.40 -2.40
CA ARG A 146 -9.74 3.05 -1.28
C ARG A 146 -8.60 2.13 -1.71
N ASN A 147 -8.89 1.11 -2.50
CA ASN A 147 -7.89 0.18 -2.99
C ASN A 147 -6.83 0.89 -3.86
N ILE A 148 -7.22 1.88 -4.65
CA ILE A 148 -6.28 2.70 -5.43
C ILE A 148 -5.37 3.51 -4.49
N ILE A 149 -5.94 4.23 -3.53
CA ILE A 149 -5.18 5.08 -2.60
C ILE A 149 -4.19 4.26 -1.77
N PHE A 150 -4.55 3.04 -1.37
CA PHE A 150 -3.70 2.16 -0.56
C PHE A 150 -2.87 1.18 -1.41
N GLY A 151 -2.88 1.29 -2.73
CA GLY A 151 -2.08 0.41 -3.59
C GLY A 151 -2.55 -1.05 -3.61
N ASN A 152 -3.79 -1.33 -3.20
CA ASN A 152 -4.39 -2.67 -3.15
C ASN A 152 -5.14 -3.03 -4.43
N THR A 153 -4.80 -2.43 -5.55
CA THR A 153 -5.42 -2.74 -6.83
C THR A 153 -4.87 -4.06 -7.36
N HIS A 154 -5.73 -5.06 -7.46
CA HIS A 154 -5.42 -6.33 -8.13
C HIS A 154 -5.54 -6.25 -9.66
N ASP A 155 -5.56 -5.04 -10.20
CA ASP A 155 -5.67 -4.83 -11.64
C ASP A 155 -4.34 -5.12 -12.31
N ARG A 156 -4.33 -6.14 -13.18
CA ARG A 156 -3.17 -6.53 -14.01
C ARG A 156 -2.68 -5.41 -14.94
N SER A 157 -3.47 -4.36 -15.14
CA SER A 157 -3.13 -3.25 -16.03
C SER A 157 -2.19 -2.22 -15.40
N HIS A 158 -1.95 -2.28 -14.09
CA HIS A 158 -1.09 -1.33 -13.34
C HIS A 158 -1.44 0.17 -13.54
N LYS A 159 -2.61 0.46 -14.10
CA LYS A 159 -3.02 1.83 -14.47
C LYS A 159 -3.13 2.77 -13.28
N PHE A 160 -3.45 2.23 -12.11
CA PHE A 160 -3.68 2.99 -10.88
C PHE A 160 -2.49 3.05 -9.94
N ASP A 161 -1.43 2.29 -10.17
CA ASP A 161 -0.27 2.22 -9.28
C ASP A 161 0.41 3.59 -9.08
N LYS A 162 0.36 4.43 -10.12
CA LYS A 162 0.87 5.80 -10.06
C LYS A 162 0.14 6.70 -9.07
N TYR A 163 -1.08 6.35 -8.67
CA TYR A 163 -1.92 7.12 -7.74
C TYR A 163 -1.90 6.58 -6.32
N ALA A 164 -1.27 5.44 -6.06
CA ALA A 164 -1.15 4.91 -4.72
C ALA A 164 -0.34 5.84 -3.82
N LEU A 165 -0.88 6.19 -2.66
CA LEU A 165 -0.18 6.98 -1.64
C LEU A 165 0.80 6.13 -0.85
N VAL A 166 0.41 4.90 -0.59
CA VAL A 166 1.10 3.98 0.31
C VAL A 166 1.16 2.62 -0.36
N GLU A 167 2.29 1.96 -0.28
CA GLU A 167 2.42 0.57 -0.70
C GLU A 167 1.66 -0.33 0.26
N SER A 168 0.73 -1.12 -0.25
CA SER A 168 -0.20 -1.95 0.53
C SER A 168 0.46 -2.87 1.55
N ALA A 169 1.67 -3.35 1.25
CA ALA A 169 2.41 -4.26 2.12
C ALA A 169 2.89 -3.62 3.44
N LYS A 170 2.96 -2.28 3.52
CA LYS A 170 3.58 -1.59 4.67
C LYS A 170 2.60 -0.94 5.63
N PHE A 171 1.33 -0.68 5.24
CA PHE A 171 0.46 0.23 6.00
C PHE A 171 -1.03 -0.14 5.96
N GLN A 172 -1.38 -1.35 6.38
CA GLN A 172 -2.79 -1.80 6.40
C GLN A 172 -3.67 -1.04 7.41
N ASN A 173 -3.08 -0.45 8.45
CA ASN A 173 -3.81 0.16 9.56
C ASN A 173 -3.93 1.69 9.52
N ILE A 174 -3.39 2.37 8.51
CA ILE A 174 -3.45 3.83 8.38
C ILE A 174 -4.88 4.39 8.49
N PRO A 175 -5.91 3.82 7.83
CA PRO A 175 -7.28 4.35 7.96
C PRO A 175 -7.80 4.34 9.39
N ARG A 176 -7.50 3.32 10.18
CA ARG A 176 -7.90 3.25 11.60
C ARG A 176 -7.15 4.27 12.44
N SER A 177 -5.85 4.39 12.25
CA SER A 177 -5.02 5.36 12.99
C SER A 177 -5.46 6.79 12.72
N ILE A 178 -5.69 7.16 11.46
CA ILE A 178 -6.18 8.48 11.07
C ILE A 178 -7.59 8.72 11.66
N GLN A 179 -8.49 7.76 11.55
CA GLN A 179 -9.82 7.86 12.12
C GLN A 179 -9.77 8.10 13.64
N ASN A 180 -8.97 7.34 14.35
CA ASN A 180 -8.83 7.45 15.79
C ASN A 180 -8.27 8.83 16.18
N VAL A 181 -7.27 9.33 15.49
CA VAL A 181 -6.68 10.66 15.74
C VAL A 181 -7.71 11.78 15.50
N PHE A 182 -8.50 11.70 14.44
CA PHE A 182 -9.42 12.78 14.07
C PHE A 182 -10.75 12.74 14.84
N LEU A 183 -11.23 11.57 15.27
CA LEU A 183 -12.55 11.43 15.90
C LEU A 183 -12.52 11.40 17.43
N ASN A 184 -11.39 11.09 18.03
CA ASN A 184 -11.30 11.08 19.49
C ASN A 184 -11.02 12.48 20.04
N SER A 185 -11.96 12.97 20.83
CA SER A 185 -11.86 14.26 21.52
C SER A 185 -11.00 14.22 22.79
N LYS A 186 -10.64 13.04 23.27
CA LYS A 186 -9.80 12.84 24.47
C LYS A 186 -8.52 12.12 24.07
N LEU A 187 -7.43 12.85 24.10
CA LEU A 187 -6.08 12.30 23.99
C LEU A 187 -5.65 11.86 25.39
N ASP A 188 -6.00 10.65 25.79
CA ASP A 188 -5.44 10.03 26.99
C ASP A 188 -4.20 9.17 26.65
N ALA A 189 -3.44 8.81 27.67
CA ALA A 189 -2.21 8.04 27.49
C ALA A 189 -2.46 6.66 26.86
N ASP A 190 -3.59 6.04 27.18
CA ASP A 190 -3.95 4.73 26.64
C ASP A 190 -4.31 4.83 25.16
N PHE A 191 -4.96 5.90 24.74
CA PHE A 191 -5.23 6.17 23.32
C PHE A 191 -3.93 6.35 22.54
N VAL A 192 -2.99 7.17 23.02
CA VAL A 192 -1.70 7.40 22.37
C VAL A 192 -0.92 6.08 22.26
N LYS A 193 -0.84 5.32 23.36
CA LYS A 193 -0.18 4.02 23.41
C LYS A 193 -0.80 3.03 22.41
N THR A 194 -2.12 2.92 22.40
CA THR A 194 -2.84 2.02 21.49
C THR A 194 -2.64 2.41 20.02
N THR A 195 -2.67 3.72 19.71
CA THR A 195 -2.45 4.22 18.34
C THR A 195 -1.02 3.96 17.87
N ILE A 196 -0.03 4.16 18.74
CA ILE A 196 1.38 3.85 18.41
C ILE A 196 1.55 2.35 18.17
N ILE A 197 1.04 1.50 19.05
CA ILE A 197 1.14 0.03 18.89
C ILE A 197 0.47 -0.40 17.58
N GLN A 198 -0.73 0.12 17.28
CA GLN A 198 -1.46 -0.21 16.05
C GLN A 198 -0.77 0.30 14.77
N SER A 199 -0.02 1.40 14.87
CA SER A 199 0.75 1.92 13.73
C SER A 199 2.06 1.17 13.49
N MET A 200 2.59 0.52 14.51
CA MET A 200 3.86 -0.23 14.45
C MET A 200 3.67 -1.72 14.17
N THR A 201 2.48 -2.27 14.38
CA THR A 201 2.19 -3.67 14.11
C THR A 201 1.67 -3.84 12.68
N ASP A 202 2.44 -4.49 11.84
CA ASP A 202 2.10 -4.85 10.46
C ASP A 202 1.01 -5.96 10.37
N THR A 203 0.59 -6.51 11.49
CA THR A 203 -0.41 -7.56 11.56
C THR A 203 -1.69 -7.04 12.22
N GLU A 204 -2.84 -7.34 11.63
CA GLU A 204 -4.17 -7.20 12.24
C GLU A 204 -4.36 -8.09 13.48
N ASP A 205 -3.32 -8.73 13.94
CA ASP A 205 -3.29 -9.43 15.19
C ASP A 205 -3.45 -8.41 16.35
N SER A 206 -4.69 -7.92 16.47
CA SER A 206 -5.14 -7.53 17.77
C SER A 206 -4.86 -8.75 18.65
N ILE A 207 -3.85 -8.65 19.52
CA ILE A 207 -3.68 -9.62 20.59
C ILE A 207 -5.03 -9.60 21.31
N SER A 208 -5.90 -10.51 20.91
CA SER A 208 -7.20 -10.65 21.51
C SER A 208 -6.90 -11.14 22.91
N LEU A 209 -7.03 -10.26 23.88
CA LEU A 209 -6.94 -10.61 25.31
C LEU A 209 -7.88 -11.78 25.63
N SER A 210 -8.96 -11.96 24.85
CA SER A 210 -9.84 -13.11 24.94
C SER A 210 -9.15 -14.38 24.47
N THR A 211 -8.37 -14.34 23.37
CA THR A 211 -7.59 -15.49 22.90
C THR A 211 -6.48 -15.83 23.89
N TYR A 212 -5.83 -14.82 24.46
CA TYR A 212 -4.82 -15.02 25.51
C TYR A 212 -5.45 -15.57 26.80
N ARG A 213 -6.63 -15.08 27.20
CA ARG A 213 -7.40 -15.62 28.33
C ARG A 213 -7.83 -17.06 28.11
N HIS A 214 -8.26 -17.41 26.91
CA HIS A 214 -8.56 -18.80 26.55
C HIS A 214 -7.32 -19.68 26.58
N LEU A 215 -6.21 -19.19 26.03
CA LEU A 215 -4.92 -19.90 26.06
C LEU A 215 -4.43 -20.13 27.51
N VAL A 216 -4.51 -19.10 28.36
CA VAL A 216 -4.14 -19.21 29.79
C VAL A 216 -5.11 -20.12 30.53
N ALA A 217 -6.41 -20.01 30.29
CA ALA A 217 -7.42 -20.89 30.89
C ALA A 217 -7.29 -22.35 30.43
N ASP A 218 -6.94 -22.57 29.16
CA ASP A 218 -6.62 -23.90 28.64
C ASP A 218 -5.32 -24.42 29.26
N PHE A 219 -4.32 -23.59 29.45
CA PHE A 219 -3.09 -23.95 30.15
C PHE A 219 -3.34 -24.29 31.64
N GLU A 220 -4.15 -23.45 32.32
CA GLU A 220 -4.53 -23.69 33.72
C GLU A 220 -5.32 -25.02 33.84
N ARG A 221 -6.23 -25.28 32.90
CA ARG A 221 -6.98 -26.56 32.88
C ARG A 221 -6.04 -27.76 32.61
N GLU A 222 -5.11 -27.61 31.65
CA GLU A 222 -4.11 -28.65 31.41
C GLU A 222 -3.20 -28.84 32.62
N PHE A 223 -2.86 -27.79 33.33
CA PHE A 223 -2.05 -27.85 34.55
C PHE A 223 -2.83 -28.51 35.68
N ASP A 224 -4.10 -28.17 35.86
CA ASP A 224 -4.99 -28.84 36.84
C ASP A 224 -5.21 -30.32 36.53
N GLU A 225 -5.35 -30.67 35.24
CA GLU A 225 -5.39 -32.04 34.78
C GLU A 225 -4.08 -32.77 35.13
N ILE A 226 -2.92 -32.16 34.83
CA ILE A 226 -1.62 -32.73 35.20
C ILE A 226 -1.48 -32.85 36.71
N ASP A 227 -1.91 -31.87 37.50
CA ASP A 227 -1.86 -31.92 38.95
C ASP A 227 -2.77 -33.01 39.50
N CYS A 228 -3.96 -33.19 38.92
CA CYS A 228 -4.83 -34.35 39.21
C CYS A 228 -4.17 -35.73 38.92
N TRP A 229 -3.30 -35.78 37.91
CA TRP A 229 -2.57 -37.01 37.54
C TRP A 229 -1.37 -37.26 38.46
N TYR A 230 -0.79 -36.21 39.08
CA TYR A 230 0.25 -36.33 40.08
C TYR A 230 -0.25 -36.50 41.51
N LYS A 231 -1.54 -36.23 41.74
CA LYS A 231 -2.14 -36.52 43.06
C LYS A 231 -2.01 -38.00 43.35
N LYS A 232 -1.24 -38.27 44.38
CA LYS A 232 -1.08 -39.63 44.91
C LYS A 232 -2.45 -40.07 45.49
N ASP A 233 -2.90 -41.24 45.09
CA ASP A 233 -4.02 -41.85 45.74
C ASP A 233 -3.64 -42.32 47.16
N ALA A 234 -4.60 -42.83 47.93
CA ALA A 234 -4.38 -43.29 49.30
C ALA A 234 -3.29 -44.39 49.44
N ASN A 235 -2.88 -45.01 48.33
CA ASN A 235 -1.85 -46.03 48.23
C ASN A 235 -0.50 -45.58 47.69
N GLY A 236 -0.38 -44.30 47.29
CA GLY A 236 0.90 -43.71 46.88
C GLY A 236 1.38 -44.03 45.48
N GLU A 237 0.58 -44.69 44.63
CA GLU A 237 0.99 -45.11 43.28
C GLU A 237 0.52 -44.14 42.19
N VAL A 238 1.48 -43.40 41.61
CA VAL A 238 1.22 -42.40 40.55
C VAL A 238 1.65 -42.89 39.14
N ALA A 239 2.39 -43.96 39.04
CA ALA A 239 3.16 -44.32 37.85
C ALA A 239 2.31 -44.74 36.62
N VAL A 240 1.09 -45.22 36.78
CA VAL A 240 0.30 -45.77 35.67
C VAL A 240 -0.32 -44.66 34.81
N ARG A 241 -0.76 -43.56 35.43
CA ARG A 241 -1.41 -42.44 34.71
C ARG A 241 -0.44 -41.69 33.83
N THR A 242 0.75 -41.44 34.31
CA THR A 242 1.80 -40.71 33.53
C THR A 242 2.21 -41.48 32.28
N LYS A 243 2.28 -42.84 32.38
CA LYS A 243 2.59 -43.68 31.22
C LYS A 243 1.44 -43.68 30.20
N ALA A 244 0.18 -43.74 30.67
CA ALA A 244 -0.99 -43.69 29.80
C ALA A 244 -1.08 -42.33 29.04
N HIS A 245 -0.80 -41.25 29.72
CA HIS A 245 -0.76 -39.91 29.09
C HIS A 245 0.31 -39.83 28.00
N LYS A 246 1.53 -40.25 28.28
CA LYS A 246 2.61 -40.30 27.28
C LYS A 246 2.19 -41.13 26.06
N VAL A 247 1.51 -42.26 26.28
CA VAL A 247 1.00 -43.10 25.17
C VAL A 247 -0.05 -42.35 24.35
N VAL A 248 -1.01 -41.66 25.00
CA VAL A 248 -2.05 -40.90 24.32
C VAL A 248 -1.45 -39.71 23.54
N ASP A 249 -0.51 -38.96 24.14
CA ASP A 249 0.13 -37.85 23.47
C ASP A 249 1.03 -38.31 22.32
N THR A 250 1.74 -39.42 22.50
CA THR A 250 2.51 -40.05 21.42
C THR A 250 1.59 -40.50 20.29
N TYR A 251 0.43 -41.10 20.62
CA TYR A 251 -0.56 -41.49 19.62
C TYR A 251 -1.15 -40.30 18.88
N ARG A 252 -1.50 -39.19 19.57
CA ARG A 252 -1.96 -37.97 18.96
C ARG A 252 -0.91 -37.38 18.00
N LEU A 253 0.34 -37.35 18.44
CA LEU A 253 1.46 -36.89 17.60
C LEU A 253 1.61 -37.79 16.36
N LEU A 254 1.48 -39.09 16.52
CA LEU A 254 1.60 -40.03 15.43
C LEU A 254 0.47 -39.87 14.41
N VAL A 255 -0.76 -39.64 14.87
CA VAL A 255 -1.93 -39.35 14.01
C VAL A 255 -1.75 -38.02 13.26
N ALA A 256 -1.25 -36.98 13.94
CA ALA A 256 -0.97 -35.70 13.30
C ALA A 256 0.11 -35.85 12.22
N LEU A 257 1.21 -36.54 12.52
CA LEU A 257 2.28 -36.82 11.58
C LEU A 257 1.83 -37.67 10.38
N ASP A 258 0.97 -38.67 10.62
CA ASP A 258 0.38 -39.46 9.53
C ASP A 258 -0.50 -38.62 8.61
N TYR A 259 -1.26 -37.68 9.18
CA TYR A 259 -2.07 -36.75 8.41
C TYR A 259 -1.20 -35.80 7.58
N GLU A 260 -0.16 -35.21 8.16
CA GLU A 260 0.80 -34.34 7.45
C GLU A 260 1.56 -35.13 6.36
N LEU A 261 1.96 -36.37 6.66
CA LEU A 261 2.61 -37.22 5.69
C LEU A 261 1.68 -37.51 4.48
N LYS A 262 0.42 -37.81 4.72
CA LYS A 262 -0.57 -38.03 3.67
C LYS A 262 -0.80 -36.76 2.83
N GLN A 263 -0.92 -35.60 3.47
CA GLN A 263 -1.03 -34.32 2.75
C GLN A 263 0.21 -34.07 1.88
N THR A 264 1.40 -34.22 2.45
CA THR A 264 2.66 -34.01 1.72
C THR A 264 2.79 -35.01 0.56
N TRP A 265 2.37 -36.26 0.77
CA TRP A 265 2.33 -37.26 -0.28
C TRP A 265 1.39 -36.84 -1.44
N HIS A 266 0.20 -36.37 -1.12
CA HIS A 266 -0.75 -35.91 -2.14
C HIS A 266 -0.21 -34.69 -2.88
N GLN A 267 0.40 -33.71 -2.18
CA GLN A 267 1.02 -32.55 -2.79
C GLN A 267 2.18 -32.95 -3.69
N LEU A 268 3.02 -33.88 -3.25
CA LEU A 268 4.15 -34.38 -4.04
C LEU A 268 3.67 -35.08 -5.30
N ASN A 269 2.68 -35.98 -5.18
CA ASN A 269 2.10 -36.69 -6.32
C ASN A 269 1.48 -35.69 -7.34
N TYR A 270 0.77 -34.66 -6.84
CA TYR A 270 0.22 -33.61 -7.69
C TYR A 270 1.35 -32.80 -8.39
N ALA A 271 2.37 -32.43 -7.64
CA ALA A 271 3.52 -31.71 -8.20
C ALA A 271 4.26 -32.57 -9.24
N VAL A 272 4.46 -33.85 -8.99
CA VAL A 272 5.09 -34.79 -9.94
C VAL A 272 4.23 -34.93 -11.20
N ALA A 273 2.91 -35.08 -11.06
CA ALA A 273 2.02 -35.18 -12.21
C ALA A 273 2.05 -33.90 -13.05
N ASN A 274 1.94 -32.74 -12.38
CA ASN A 274 2.01 -31.43 -13.06
C ASN A 274 3.37 -31.20 -13.72
N THR A 275 4.45 -31.60 -13.07
CA THR A 275 5.80 -31.50 -13.66
C THR A 275 5.93 -32.38 -14.90
N ARG A 276 5.37 -33.60 -14.87
CA ARG A 276 5.36 -34.49 -16.02
C ARG A 276 4.57 -33.93 -17.21
N GLU A 277 3.45 -33.26 -16.94
CA GLU A 277 2.68 -32.58 -18.00
C GLU A 277 3.41 -31.37 -18.57
N GLN A 278 4.16 -30.66 -17.73
CA GLN A 278 4.89 -29.47 -18.16
C GLN A 278 6.25 -29.77 -18.81
N MET A 279 6.83 -30.94 -18.53
CA MET A 279 8.12 -31.33 -19.10
C MET A 279 8.16 -31.23 -20.63
N PRO A 280 7.22 -31.81 -21.41
CA PRO A 280 7.27 -31.71 -22.85
C PRO A 280 7.09 -30.28 -23.37
N ILE A 281 6.27 -29.46 -22.66
CA ILE A 281 6.05 -28.05 -23.00
C ILE A 281 7.34 -27.24 -22.78
N THR A 282 8.04 -27.52 -21.67
CA THR A 282 9.31 -26.84 -21.38
C THR A 282 10.43 -27.35 -22.29
N GLU A 283 10.46 -28.64 -22.67
CA GLU A 283 11.42 -29.18 -23.63
C GLU A 283 11.26 -28.54 -25.02
N ASP A 284 10.01 -28.37 -25.48
CA ASP A 284 9.74 -27.67 -26.74
C ASP A 284 10.11 -26.19 -26.65
N ALA A 285 9.81 -25.52 -25.51
CA ALA A 285 10.24 -24.15 -25.30
C ALA A 285 11.77 -24.00 -25.24
N ILE A 286 12.45 -24.95 -24.61
CA ILE A 286 13.93 -24.98 -24.57
C ILE A 286 14.50 -25.17 -26.00
N ARG A 287 13.89 -26.07 -26.79
CA ARG A 287 14.32 -26.27 -28.19
C ARG A 287 14.16 -24.97 -28.99
N LEU A 288 13.01 -24.31 -28.90
CA LEU A 288 12.76 -23.02 -29.56
C LEU A 288 13.74 -21.93 -29.09
N LEU A 289 14.01 -21.89 -27.78
CA LEU A 289 14.98 -20.94 -27.22
C LEU A 289 16.39 -21.26 -27.66
N GLN A 290 16.78 -22.54 -27.77
CA GLN A 290 18.09 -22.93 -28.28
C GLN A 290 18.27 -22.54 -29.75
N GLU A 291 17.23 -22.71 -30.58
CA GLU A 291 17.24 -22.23 -31.97
C GLU A 291 17.34 -20.70 -32.06
N ALA A 292 16.59 -19.99 -31.20
CA ALA A 292 16.67 -18.53 -31.10
C ALA A 292 18.06 -18.09 -30.62
N LEU A 293 18.60 -18.77 -29.61
CA LEU A 293 19.92 -18.51 -29.05
C LEU A 293 21.03 -18.73 -30.10
N ARG A 294 20.92 -19.78 -30.94
CA ARG A 294 21.82 -20.00 -32.04
C ARG A 294 21.76 -18.84 -33.03
N LYS A 295 20.55 -18.40 -33.40
CA LYS A 295 20.39 -17.24 -34.31
C LYS A 295 20.93 -15.94 -33.70
N ILE A 296 20.79 -15.77 -32.38
CA ILE A 296 21.35 -14.61 -31.66
C ILE A 296 22.87 -14.73 -31.59
N LYS A 297 23.40 -15.93 -31.32
CA LYS A 297 24.83 -16.16 -31.25
C LYS A 297 25.49 -15.86 -32.61
N ASP A 298 24.88 -16.32 -33.69
CA ASP A 298 25.35 -15.98 -35.04
C ASP A 298 25.32 -14.45 -35.29
N LYS A 299 24.32 -13.75 -34.76
CA LYS A 299 24.26 -12.28 -34.81
C LYS A 299 25.31 -11.62 -33.92
N ILE A 300 25.56 -12.18 -32.73
CA ILE A 300 26.57 -11.69 -31.79
C ILE A 300 27.96 -11.89 -32.37
N ASP A 301 28.24 -13.07 -32.97
CA ASP A 301 29.53 -13.34 -33.59
C ASP A 301 29.80 -12.38 -34.75
N ASN A 302 28.76 -12.06 -35.53
CA ASN A 302 28.87 -11.03 -36.58
C ASN A 302 29.05 -9.62 -35.98
N ALA A 303 28.31 -9.26 -34.92
CA ALA A 303 28.44 -7.97 -34.23
C ALA A 303 29.76 -7.87 -33.43
N GLN A 304 30.26 -8.97 -32.89
CA GLN A 304 31.58 -9.00 -32.23
C GLN A 304 32.71 -8.71 -33.19
N GLN A 305 32.64 -9.21 -34.41
CA GLN A 305 33.65 -8.87 -35.43
C GLN A 305 33.63 -7.38 -35.79
N GLU A 306 32.47 -6.76 -35.77
CA GLU A 306 32.36 -5.30 -35.93
C GLU A 306 32.82 -4.56 -34.67
N PHE A 307 32.42 -5.06 -33.48
CA PHE A 307 32.79 -4.49 -32.21
C PHE A 307 34.27 -4.62 -31.88
N GLU A 308 34.93 -5.71 -32.26
CA GLU A 308 36.40 -5.87 -32.08
C GLU A 308 37.17 -4.74 -32.75
N LYS A 309 36.70 -4.31 -33.91
CA LYS A 309 37.32 -3.17 -34.60
C LYS A 309 37.11 -1.85 -33.82
N GLU A 310 35.94 -1.67 -33.24
CA GLU A 310 35.68 -0.49 -32.43
C GLU A 310 36.30 -0.62 -31.03
N HIS A 311 36.28 -1.82 -30.43
CA HIS A 311 36.88 -2.09 -29.13
C HIS A 311 38.40 -1.84 -29.12
N ASP A 312 39.11 -2.22 -30.16
CA ASP A 312 40.53 -1.89 -30.28
C ASP A 312 40.78 -0.37 -30.26
N MET A 313 39.87 0.38 -30.87
CA MET A 313 39.97 1.83 -30.83
C MET A 313 39.65 2.40 -29.43
N PHE A 314 38.66 1.82 -28.72
CA PHE A 314 38.33 2.23 -27.37
C PHE A 314 39.36 1.75 -26.35
N THR A 315 39.94 0.55 -26.50
CA THR A 315 40.99 0.04 -25.63
C THR A 315 42.23 0.92 -25.71
N LYS A 316 42.58 1.40 -26.90
CA LYS A 316 43.65 2.41 -27.06
C LYS A 316 43.31 3.72 -26.37
N LYS A 317 42.04 4.16 -26.37
CA LYS A 317 41.61 5.37 -25.66
C LYS A 317 41.61 5.15 -24.14
N ILE A 318 41.17 4.00 -23.65
CA ILE A 318 41.18 3.64 -22.23
C ILE A 318 42.62 3.57 -21.70
N SER A 319 43.52 2.88 -22.39
CA SER A 319 44.93 2.82 -21.98
C SER A 319 45.59 4.21 -21.95
N ALA A 320 45.21 5.09 -22.87
CA ALA A 320 45.67 6.49 -22.82
C ALA A 320 45.07 7.25 -21.63
N CYS A 321 43.81 6.95 -21.24
CA CYS A 321 43.18 7.52 -20.03
C CYS A 321 43.78 6.93 -18.75
N ASP A 322 44.10 5.65 -18.70
CA ASP A 322 44.70 5.01 -17.55
C ASP A 322 46.12 5.53 -17.28
N VAL A 323 46.92 5.75 -18.35
CA VAL A 323 48.21 6.43 -18.24
C VAL A 323 48.03 7.82 -17.65
N ARG A 324 47.05 8.62 -18.15
CA ARG A 324 46.74 9.95 -17.58
C ARG A 324 46.28 9.89 -16.11
N LEU A 325 45.48 8.87 -15.77
CA LEU A 325 45.01 8.64 -14.40
C LEU A 325 46.15 8.23 -13.47
N GLY A 326 47.07 7.44 -13.99
CA GLY A 326 48.36 7.09 -13.32
C GLY A 326 49.16 8.35 -13.01
N ASP A 327 49.35 9.18 -14.00
CA ASP A 327 50.07 10.45 -13.83
C ASP A 327 49.38 11.40 -12.84
N ILE A 328 48.06 11.46 -12.87
CA ILE A 328 47.29 12.29 -11.89
C ILE A 328 47.41 11.71 -10.49
N ARG A 329 47.31 10.38 -10.32
CA ARG A 329 47.51 9.73 -9.01
C ARG A 329 48.92 9.94 -8.46
N GLN A 330 49.91 9.84 -9.32
CA GLN A 330 51.32 10.10 -8.93
C GLN A 330 51.51 11.58 -8.53
N LYS A 331 50.94 12.51 -9.28
CA LYS A 331 50.94 13.93 -8.92
C LYS A 331 50.23 14.18 -7.60
N ARG A 332 49.03 13.55 -7.39
CA ARG A 332 48.27 13.67 -6.15
C ARG A 332 49.08 13.14 -4.97
N LYS A 333 49.68 11.96 -5.09
CA LYS A 333 50.54 11.37 -4.08
C LYS A 333 51.73 12.30 -3.76
N HIS A 334 52.31 12.88 -4.79
CA HIS A 334 53.41 13.83 -4.62
C HIS A 334 52.95 15.13 -3.91
N TYR A 335 51.74 15.62 -4.18
CA TYR A 335 51.14 16.74 -3.45
C TYR A 335 50.83 16.39 -1.98
N ASP A 336 50.32 15.18 -1.74
CA ASP A 336 50.06 14.69 -0.37
C ASP A 336 51.36 14.50 0.44
N GLU A 337 52.44 14.07 -0.23
CA GLU A 337 53.78 13.92 0.37
C GLU A 337 54.46 15.27 0.67
N ILE A 338 54.17 16.31 -0.12
CA ILE A 338 54.71 17.66 0.10
C ILE A 338 53.93 18.40 1.21
N GLY A 339 52.83 17.83 1.72
CA GLY A 339 52.06 18.43 2.80
C GLY A 339 51.30 19.70 2.43
N ILE A 340 51.06 19.93 1.18
CA ILE A 340 50.17 21.02 0.71
C ILE A 340 48.76 20.47 0.74
N LYS A 341 48.01 20.85 1.80
CA LYS A 341 46.56 20.59 1.92
C LYS A 341 45.76 21.50 0.99
#